data_fdda15b281bf8ff0ce5cabde85496a1a
#
_entry.id   fdda15b281bf8ff0ce5cabde85496a1a
#
_cell.length_a   1.000
_cell.length_b   1.000
_cell.length_c   1.000
_cell.angle_alpha   90.00
_cell.angle_beta   90.00
_cell.angle_gamma   90.00
#
_symmetry.space_group_name_H-M   'P 1'
#
loop_
_entity.id
_entity.type
_entity.pdbx_description
1 polymer ?
#
loop_
_entity_poly.entity_id
_entity_poly.type
_entity_poly.pdbx_seq_one_letter_code
_entity_poly.pdbx_strand_id
1 'polypeptide(L)'
;MDISRFETKLEFSEGTRVITPAQAVIKRISNKDIRELERPHEPGARIRDEKLKFAVLWAYNDCSILCEDPIGHKQAIARTLSTLEKINDVAPITKIKFRRLRIFWIRPVRNYEFKPLEHKYRQCFIKENEIFDNCFDSGVILDMSRGRLNLHHQSGIMEVSQLQKDYRVFKMKEVTSKVFIFLSTTISSTDIVEYSIKSLEEFLLNSVEICRTHSDGFEKIVEEVI
;
A
#
# COMPACT_ATOMS: atom_id res chain seq x y z
N MET A 1 -11.89 -4.01 9.50
CA MET A 1 -10.40 -3.88 9.57
C MET A 1 -9.98 -2.43 9.34
N ASP A 2 -8.86 -1.98 9.93
CA ASP A 2 -8.36 -0.62 9.78
C ASP A 2 -7.31 -0.54 8.67
N ILE A 3 -7.31 0.56 7.90
CA ILE A 3 -6.28 0.80 6.90
C ILE A 3 -4.97 1.16 7.61
N SER A 4 -3.99 0.28 7.55
CA SER A 4 -2.66 0.52 8.10
C SER A 4 -1.73 1.19 7.09
N ARG A 5 -1.92 0.93 5.77
CA ARG A 5 -1.08 1.49 4.71
C ARG A 5 -1.87 1.65 3.43
N PHE A 6 -1.69 2.78 2.78
CA PHE A 6 -2.20 3.11 1.46
C PHE A 6 -1.01 3.52 0.59
N GLU A 7 -0.76 2.78 -0.48
CA GLU A 7 0.39 2.99 -1.36
C GLU A 7 -0.06 3.09 -2.81
N THR A 8 0.34 4.16 -3.48
CA THR A 8 0.16 4.33 -4.91
C THR A 8 1.53 4.28 -5.59
N LYS A 9 1.66 3.48 -6.65
CA LYS A 9 2.84 3.47 -7.53
C LYS A 9 2.42 3.79 -8.96
N LEU A 10 3.18 4.66 -9.61
CA LEU A 10 3.05 5.02 -11.01
C LEU A 10 4.38 4.79 -11.71
N GLU A 11 4.35 4.24 -12.93
CA GLU A 11 5.51 4.21 -13.82
C GLU A 11 5.20 5.00 -15.09
N PHE A 12 6.17 5.77 -15.56
CA PHE A 12 6.03 6.67 -16.69
C PHE A 12 6.57 6.03 -17.97
N SER A 13 5.89 6.23 -19.12
CA SER A 13 6.28 5.64 -20.39
C SER A 13 7.51 6.30 -21.01
N GLU A 14 7.63 7.60 -20.80
CA GLU A 14 8.82 8.37 -21.14
C GLU A 14 9.37 8.86 -19.81
N GLY A 15 10.63 8.52 -19.54
CA GLY A 15 11.30 9.10 -18.39
C GLY A 15 11.13 10.61 -18.48
N THR A 16 10.83 11.26 -17.36
CA THR A 16 10.68 12.70 -17.33
C THR A 16 11.92 13.29 -17.99
N ARG A 17 11.78 13.83 -19.20
CA ARG A 17 12.87 14.33 -20.05
C ARG A 17 13.71 15.41 -19.40
N VAL A 18 13.22 15.93 -18.32
CA VAL A 18 13.93 16.85 -17.47
C VAL A 18 14.61 16.00 -16.40
N ILE A 19 15.92 15.94 -16.43
CA ILE A 19 16.73 15.71 -15.24
C ILE A 19 16.39 16.89 -14.30
N THR A 20 15.14 16.88 -13.84
CA THR A 20 14.73 17.81 -12.81
C THR A 20 15.52 17.39 -11.62
N PRO A 21 16.40 18.22 -11.08
CA PRO A 21 17.16 17.88 -9.90
C PRO A 21 16.16 17.37 -8.88
N ALA A 22 16.41 16.19 -8.31
CA ALA A 22 15.60 15.65 -7.24
C ALA A 22 15.27 16.71 -6.19
N GLN A 23 16.19 17.66 -5.97
CA GLN A 23 16.05 18.86 -5.17
C GLN A 23 14.87 19.78 -5.54
N ALA A 24 14.51 19.92 -6.82
CA ALA A 24 13.36 20.77 -7.20
C ALA A 24 12.05 20.10 -6.79
N VAL A 25 11.93 18.78 -6.99
CA VAL A 25 10.78 17.97 -6.54
C VAL A 25 10.68 18.02 -5.02
N ILE A 26 11.78 17.80 -4.32
CA ILE A 26 11.87 17.87 -2.86
C ILE A 26 11.42 19.25 -2.38
N LYS A 27 12.01 20.32 -2.89
CA LYS A 27 11.67 21.71 -2.51
C LYS A 27 10.20 22.04 -2.75
N ARG A 28 9.58 21.48 -3.79
CA ARG A 28 8.17 21.73 -4.13
C ARG A 28 7.20 20.97 -3.21
N ILE A 29 7.56 19.75 -2.80
CA ILE A 29 6.74 18.91 -1.94
C ILE A 29 6.98 19.21 -0.46
N SER A 30 8.21 19.60 -0.10
CA SER A 30 8.65 19.79 1.29
C SER A 30 7.97 20.95 1.99
N ASN A 31 7.51 20.67 3.20
CA ASN A 31 7.32 21.65 4.26
C ASN A 31 8.53 21.57 5.20
N LYS A 32 8.69 22.53 6.15
CA LYS A 32 9.82 22.60 7.09
C LYS A 32 10.09 21.33 7.91
N ASP A 33 9.14 20.41 7.99
CA ASP A 33 9.21 19.18 8.80
C ASP A 33 9.65 17.92 8.01
N ILE A 34 10.01 18.05 6.74
CA ILE A 34 10.35 16.92 5.87
C ILE A 34 11.85 16.68 5.91
N ARG A 35 12.24 15.48 6.33
CA ARG A 35 13.62 15.00 6.27
C ARG A 35 13.89 14.35 4.91
N GLU A 36 14.86 14.88 4.22
CA GLU A 36 15.43 14.35 3.01
C GLU A 36 16.28 13.11 3.34
N LEU A 37 16.02 12.00 2.66
CA LEU A 37 16.88 10.82 2.67
C LEU A 37 17.50 10.70 1.27
N GLU A 38 18.65 11.36 1.07
CA GLU A 38 19.45 11.14 -0.12
C GLU A 38 20.20 9.80 0.01
N ARG A 39 20.03 8.96 -1.02
CA ARG A 39 21.02 7.93 -1.31
C ARG A 39 21.91 8.50 -2.42
N PRO A 40 23.19 8.76 -2.14
CA PRO A 40 24.07 9.50 -3.06
C PRO A 40 24.32 8.80 -4.41
N HIS A 41 23.87 7.57 -4.59
CA HIS A 41 24.10 6.77 -5.81
C HIS A 41 22.81 6.37 -6.56
N GLU A 42 21.63 6.74 -6.07
CA GLU A 42 20.36 6.45 -6.76
C GLU A 42 19.81 7.76 -7.37
N PRO A 43 19.48 7.77 -8.68
CA PRO A 43 18.79 8.92 -9.27
C PRO A 43 17.36 8.94 -8.74
N GLY A 44 17.11 9.78 -7.75
CA GLY A 44 15.78 9.91 -7.17
C GLY A 44 15.75 10.73 -5.89
N ALA A 45 14.55 11.03 -5.43
CA ALA A 45 14.30 11.74 -4.19
C ALA A 45 13.46 10.88 -3.26
N ARG A 46 13.83 10.84 -2.00
CA ARG A 46 13.01 10.28 -0.92
C ARG A 46 12.60 11.39 0.03
N ILE A 47 11.31 11.53 0.21
CA ILE A 47 10.72 12.49 1.12
C ILE A 47 9.98 11.69 2.18
N ARG A 48 10.20 12.05 3.44
CA ARG A 48 9.59 11.38 4.57
C ARG A 48 9.10 12.41 5.58
N ASP A 49 7.82 12.37 5.87
CA ASP A 49 7.16 13.17 6.89
C ASP A 49 6.72 12.27 8.05
N GLU A 50 7.47 12.27 9.13
CA GLU A 50 7.20 11.45 10.32
C GLU A 50 5.88 11.82 11.01
N LYS A 51 5.53 13.11 11.01
CA LYS A 51 4.33 13.62 11.68
C LYS A 51 3.07 13.20 10.96
N LEU A 52 3.08 13.26 9.63
CA LEU A 52 1.96 12.88 8.79
C LEU A 52 1.99 11.40 8.39
N LYS A 53 3.05 10.65 8.74
CA LYS A 53 3.32 9.28 8.31
C LYS A 53 3.16 9.12 6.80
N PHE A 54 3.81 10.01 6.09
CA PHE A 54 3.73 10.16 4.65
C PHE A 54 5.11 10.06 4.03
N ALA A 55 5.25 9.30 2.95
CA ALA A 55 6.50 9.20 2.23
C ALA A 55 6.28 9.24 0.72
N VAL A 56 7.22 9.84 0.01
CA VAL A 56 7.29 9.87 -1.45
C VAL A 56 8.66 9.33 -1.86
N LEU A 57 8.65 8.38 -2.77
CA LEU A 57 9.81 7.93 -3.49
C LEU A 57 9.64 8.36 -4.95
N TRP A 58 10.49 9.26 -5.41
CA TRP A 58 10.54 9.72 -6.78
C TRP A 58 11.80 9.19 -7.45
N ALA A 59 11.65 8.52 -8.58
CA ALA A 59 12.73 8.10 -9.44
C ALA A 59 12.47 8.56 -10.89
N TYR A 60 13.47 8.41 -11.75
CA TYR A 60 13.38 8.87 -13.15
C TYR A 60 12.16 8.34 -13.90
N ASN A 61 11.79 7.07 -13.65
CA ASN A 61 10.71 6.39 -14.36
C ASN A 61 9.50 6.07 -13.48
N ASP A 62 9.55 6.32 -12.19
CA ASP A 62 8.46 5.96 -11.30
C ASP A 62 8.30 6.91 -10.11
N CYS A 63 7.11 6.85 -9.54
CA CYS A 63 6.78 7.53 -8.30
C CYS A 63 5.97 6.60 -7.40
N SER A 64 6.39 6.44 -6.16
CA SER A 64 5.61 5.77 -5.13
C SER A 64 5.24 6.75 -4.03
N ILE A 65 3.97 6.78 -3.67
CA ILE A 65 3.42 7.61 -2.60
C ILE A 65 2.79 6.71 -1.56
N LEU A 66 3.19 6.90 -0.31
CA LEU A 66 2.81 6.08 0.82
C LEU A 66 2.17 6.92 1.91
N CYS A 67 1.00 6.51 2.38
CA CYS A 67 0.37 7.01 3.60
C CYS A 67 0.20 5.85 4.58
N GLU A 68 0.74 5.95 5.79
CA GLU A 68 0.48 5.00 6.86
C GLU A 68 -0.52 5.58 7.86
N ASP A 69 -1.36 4.70 8.42
CA ASP A 69 -2.44 5.03 9.35
C ASP A 69 -3.29 6.24 8.88
N PRO A 70 -3.74 6.29 7.60
CA PRO A 70 -4.58 7.39 7.14
C PRO A 70 -5.92 7.37 7.89
N ILE A 71 -6.52 8.53 8.11
CA ILE A 71 -7.87 8.66 8.69
C ILE A 71 -8.94 8.02 7.78
N GLY A 72 -8.57 7.64 6.59
CA GLY A 72 -9.40 6.96 5.61
C GLY A 72 -8.87 7.14 4.19
N HIS A 73 -9.46 6.39 3.27
CA HIS A 73 -9.03 6.40 1.88
C HIS A 73 -9.14 7.78 1.21
N LYS A 74 -10.16 8.58 1.55
CA LYS A 74 -10.34 9.93 0.97
C LYS A 74 -9.15 10.83 1.27
N GLN A 75 -8.65 10.81 2.50
CA GLN A 75 -7.47 11.59 2.88
C GLN A 75 -6.21 11.11 2.14
N ALA A 76 -6.03 9.79 2.03
CA ALA A 76 -4.90 9.21 1.33
C ALA A 76 -4.91 9.56 -0.17
N ILE A 77 -6.07 9.48 -0.82
CA ILE A 77 -6.25 9.88 -2.22
C ILE A 77 -5.94 11.37 -2.40
N ALA A 78 -6.54 12.25 -1.60
CA ALA A 78 -6.32 13.70 -1.70
C ALA A 78 -4.83 14.07 -1.55
N ARG A 79 -4.12 13.45 -0.60
CA ARG A 79 -2.67 13.64 -0.45
C ARG A 79 -1.89 13.14 -1.65
N THR A 80 -2.25 11.97 -2.19
CA THR A 80 -1.62 11.40 -3.37
C THR A 80 -1.75 12.34 -4.57
N LEU A 81 -2.97 12.78 -4.87
CA LEU A 81 -3.24 13.67 -6.00
C LEU A 81 -2.54 15.02 -5.85
N SER A 82 -2.66 15.67 -4.69
CA SER A 82 -1.97 16.94 -4.43
C SER A 82 -0.45 16.83 -4.52
N THR A 83 0.12 15.68 -4.15
CA THR A 83 1.55 15.45 -4.30
C THR A 83 1.95 15.30 -5.76
N LEU A 84 1.17 14.56 -6.55
CA LEU A 84 1.42 14.36 -7.97
C LEU A 84 1.26 15.66 -8.79
N GLU A 85 0.30 16.52 -8.44
CA GLU A 85 0.19 17.86 -9.02
C GLU A 85 1.45 18.68 -8.79
N LYS A 86 1.94 18.72 -7.54
CA LYS A 86 3.18 19.42 -7.20
C LYS A 86 4.40 18.86 -7.92
N ILE A 87 4.46 17.53 -8.11
CA ILE A 87 5.52 16.89 -8.90
C ILE A 87 5.40 17.29 -10.35
N ASN A 88 4.20 17.22 -10.92
CA ASN A 88 3.94 17.55 -12.32
C ASN A 88 4.25 19.03 -12.65
N ASP A 89 4.12 19.96 -11.69
CA ASP A 89 4.49 21.37 -11.86
C ASP A 89 5.99 21.55 -12.18
N VAL A 90 6.85 20.68 -11.65
CA VAL A 90 8.30 20.81 -11.78
C VAL A 90 8.93 19.71 -12.64
N ALA A 91 8.25 18.60 -12.80
CA ALA A 91 8.64 17.45 -13.61
C ALA A 91 7.43 16.95 -14.40
N PRO A 92 7.12 17.57 -15.56
CA PRO A 92 5.91 17.26 -16.32
C PRO A 92 5.82 15.77 -16.69
N ILE A 93 4.70 15.17 -16.30
CA ILE A 93 4.36 13.78 -16.59
C ILE A 93 3.45 13.79 -17.82
N THR A 94 3.81 13.06 -18.88
CA THR A 94 3.00 13.00 -20.08
C THR A 94 2.13 11.75 -20.14
N LYS A 95 2.72 10.58 -19.89
CA LYS A 95 2.05 9.28 -19.98
C LYS A 95 2.43 8.37 -18.83
N ILE A 96 1.45 7.63 -18.37
CA ILE A 96 1.62 6.59 -17.35
C ILE A 96 1.46 5.24 -18.05
N LYS A 97 2.45 4.34 -17.90
CA LYS A 97 2.43 2.97 -18.44
C LYS A 97 2.04 1.91 -17.43
N PHE A 98 2.06 2.26 -16.14
CA PHE A 98 1.69 1.37 -15.05
C PHE A 98 1.12 2.18 -13.88
N ARG A 99 0.01 1.71 -13.35
CA ARG A 99 -0.65 2.26 -12.15
C ARG A 99 -0.92 1.14 -11.17
N ARG A 100 -0.64 1.39 -9.92
CA ARG A 100 -0.90 0.43 -8.84
C ARG A 100 -1.43 1.16 -7.62
N LEU A 101 -2.50 0.63 -7.05
CA LEU A 101 -2.94 0.90 -5.68
C LEU A 101 -2.74 -0.36 -4.85
N ARG A 102 -2.12 -0.23 -3.70
CA ARG A 102 -2.04 -1.27 -2.66
C ARG A 102 -2.62 -0.71 -1.38
N ILE A 103 -3.59 -1.41 -0.81
CA ILE A 103 -4.12 -1.12 0.51
C ILE A 103 -3.79 -2.30 1.41
N PHE A 104 -3.25 -1.98 2.59
CA PHE A 104 -2.92 -2.94 3.61
C PHE A 104 -3.77 -2.68 4.83
N TRP A 105 -4.60 -3.65 5.20
CA TRP A 105 -5.44 -3.62 6.38
C TRP A 105 -4.87 -4.50 7.46
N ILE A 106 -5.12 -4.10 8.70
CA ILE A 106 -4.81 -4.90 9.88
C ILE A 106 -6.01 -4.95 10.82
N ARG A 107 -6.13 -6.07 11.52
CA ARG A 107 -7.04 -6.26 12.65
C ARG A 107 -6.24 -6.80 13.82
N PRO A 108 -6.08 -6.06 14.91
CA PRO A 108 -5.45 -6.57 16.10
C PRO A 108 -6.33 -7.66 16.73
N VAL A 109 -5.74 -8.78 17.11
CA VAL A 109 -6.45 -9.87 17.78
C VAL A 109 -5.98 -9.95 19.21
N ARG A 110 -6.91 -9.76 20.15
CA ARG A 110 -6.62 -9.80 21.58
C ARG A 110 -6.75 -11.23 22.11
N ASN A 111 -5.97 -11.54 23.15
CA ASN A 111 -6.05 -12.81 23.88
C ASN A 111 -5.71 -14.06 23.05
N TYR A 112 -5.01 -13.89 21.93
CA TYR A 112 -4.49 -14.99 21.14
C TYR A 112 -2.96 -14.91 21.06
N GLU A 113 -2.34 -16.09 21.05
CA GLU A 113 -0.98 -16.30 20.60
C GLU A 113 -0.99 -16.66 19.11
N PHE A 114 0.17 -16.61 18.46
CA PHE A 114 0.30 -16.82 17.02
C PHE A 114 -0.26 -18.20 16.58
N LYS A 115 0.22 -19.29 17.18
CA LYS A 115 -0.16 -20.65 16.76
C LYS A 115 -1.65 -20.96 16.86
N PRO A 116 -2.35 -20.71 18.00
CA PRO A 116 -3.79 -20.94 18.08
C PRO A 116 -4.59 -20.10 17.09
N LEU A 117 -4.16 -18.86 16.84
CA LEU A 117 -4.82 -17.99 15.89
C LEU A 117 -4.58 -18.46 14.44
N GLU A 118 -3.36 -18.87 14.12
CA GLU A 118 -3.00 -19.43 12.82
C GLU A 118 -3.85 -20.68 12.49
N HIS A 119 -4.00 -21.58 13.45
CA HIS A 119 -4.84 -22.77 13.25
C HIS A 119 -6.30 -22.40 12.93
N LYS A 120 -6.90 -21.49 13.68
CA LYS A 120 -8.25 -20.98 13.40
C LYS A 120 -8.35 -20.28 12.05
N TYR A 121 -7.38 -19.42 11.73
CA TYR A 121 -7.33 -18.74 10.44
C TYR A 121 -7.26 -19.74 9.28
N ARG A 122 -6.43 -20.76 9.40
CA ARG A 122 -6.30 -21.83 8.41
C ARG A 122 -7.64 -22.55 8.18
N GLN A 123 -8.38 -22.83 9.23
CA GLN A 123 -9.71 -23.47 9.14
C GLN A 123 -10.73 -22.61 8.34
N CYS A 124 -10.57 -21.28 8.27
CA CYS A 124 -11.44 -20.43 7.46
C CYS A 124 -11.30 -20.70 5.95
N PHE A 125 -10.11 -21.10 5.49
CA PHE A 125 -9.77 -21.09 4.07
C PHE A 125 -9.31 -22.44 3.54
N ILE A 126 -8.84 -23.33 4.39
CA ILE A 126 -8.20 -24.58 4.02
C ILE A 126 -8.95 -25.74 4.70
N LYS A 127 -9.44 -26.67 3.89
CA LYS A 127 -10.02 -27.90 4.44
C LYS A 127 -8.94 -28.68 5.19
N GLU A 128 -9.28 -29.17 6.38
CA GLU A 128 -8.36 -29.97 7.18
C GLU A 128 -7.84 -31.18 6.39
N ASN A 129 -6.52 -31.33 6.39
CA ASN A 129 -5.80 -32.41 5.76
C ASN A 129 -4.47 -32.62 6.51
N GLU A 130 -4.10 -33.86 6.75
CA GLU A 130 -2.86 -34.26 7.46
C GLU A 130 -1.58 -33.61 6.88
N ILE A 131 -1.59 -33.26 5.58
CA ILE A 131 -0.48 -32.54 4.93
C ILE A 131 -0.20 -31.20 5.59
N PHE A 132 -1.21 -30.58 6.20
CA PHE A 132 -1.10 -29.24 6.81
C PHE A 132 -0.88 -29.29 8.33
N ASP A 133 -0.82 -30.46 8.96
CA ASP A 133 -0.71 -30.60 10.42
C ASP A 133 0.60 -30.02 10.97
N ASN A 134 1.65 -29.97 10.14
CA ASN A 134 2.96 -29.41 10.49
C ASN A 134 3.22 -28.02 9.88
N CYS A 135 2.21 -27.32 9.37
CA CYS A 135 2.38 -25.94 8.91
C CYS A 135 2.72 -25.01 10.06
N PHE A 136 3.80 -24.23 9.90
CA PHE A 136 4.23 -23.22 10.89
C PHE A 136 3.55 -21.88 10.66
N ASP A 137 3.16 -21.61 9.41
CA ASP A 137 2.53 -20.36 8.98
C ASP A 137 1.66 -20.65 7.76
N SER A 138 0.52 -20.00 7.67
CA SER A 138 -0.38 -20.14 6.55
C SER A 138 -0.90 -18.77 6.08
N GLY A 139 -1.00 -18.63 4.78
CA GLY A 139 -1.56 -17.44 4.14
C GLY A 139 -2.36 -17.82 2.91
N VAL A 140 -3.24 -16.90 2.52
CA VAL A 140 -4.01 -17.03 1.29
C VAL A 140 -3.51 -16.00 0.28
N ILE A 141 -3.21 -16.46 -0.94
CA ILE A 141 -2.85 -15.61 -2.06
C ILE A 141 -3.85 -15.89 -3.18
N LEU A 142 -4.48 -14.84 -3.68
CA LEU A 142 -5.43 -14.93 -4.79
C LEU A 142 -5.04 -13.90 -5.86
N ASP A 143 -4.83 -14.38 -7.07
CA ASP A 143 -4.61 -13.56 -8.26
C ASP A 143 -5.85 -13.63 -9.15
N MET A 144 -6.39 -12.46 -9.49
CA MET A 144 -7.61 -12.35 -10.27
C MET A 144 -7.45 -11.25 -11.34
N SER A 145 -8.22 -11.36 -12.41
CA SER A 145 -8.32 -10.31 -13.43
C SER A 145 -9.77 -9.84 -13.55
N ARG A 146 -9.95 -8.53 -13.61
CA ARG A 146 -11.25 -7.88 -13.84
C ARG A 146 -11.12 -6.85 -14.95
N GLY A 147 -11.46 -7.25 -16.16
CA GLY A 147 -11.23 -6.43 -17.36
C GLY A 147 -9.74 -6.14 -17.56
N ARG A 148 -9.35 -4.87 -17.45
CA ARG A 148 -7.95 -4.42 -17.60
C ARG A 148 -7.22 -4.27 -16.26
N LEU A 149 -7.85 -4.67 -15.16
CA LEU A 149 -7.27 -4.60 -13.84
C LEU A 149 -6.82 -5.99 -13.40
N ASN A 150 -5.61 -6.05 -12.84
CA ASN A 150 -5.11 -7.22 -12.13
C ASN A 150 -5.25 -6.96 -10.64
N LEU A 151 -5.79 -7.95 -9.94
CA LEU A 151 -5.99 -7.93 -8.50
C LEU A 151 -5.12 -9.01 -7.88
N HIS A 152 -4.36 -8.63 -6.86
CA HIS A 152 -3.58 -9.53 -6.04
C HIS A 152 -3.98 -9.35 -4.58
N HIS A 153 -4.47 -10.42 -3.97
CA HIS A 153 -4.80 -10.48 -2.54
C HIS A 153 -3.81 -11.36 -1.82
N GLN A 154 -3.35 -10.90 -0.70
CA GLN A 154 -2.56 -11.67 0.24
C GLN A 154 -3.10 -11.44 1.64
N SER A 155 -3.36 -12.50 2.37
CA SER A 155 -3.83 -12.43 3.74
C SER A 155 -3.17 -13.49 4.61
N GLY A 156 -3.18 -13.27 5.91
CA GLY A 156 -2.56 -14.17 6.87
C GLY A 156 -2.54 -13.57 8.27
N ILE A 157 -1.75 -14.19 9.11
CA ILE A 157 -1.48 -13.75 10.47
C ILE A 157 -0.03 -13.30 10.56
N MET A 158 0.24 -12.30 11.36
CA MET A 158 1.60 -11.83 11.63
C MET A 158 1.76 -11.33 13.05
N GLU A 159 2.98 -11.39 13.52
CA GLU A 159 3.38 -10.75 14.78
C GLU A 159 3.66 -9.25 14.58
N VAL A 160 3.59 -8.49 15.67
CA VAL A 160 3.87 -7.05 15.65
C VAL A 160 5.29 -6.74 15.16
N SER A 161 6.26 -7.58 15.48
CA SER A 161 7.65 -7.46 15.03
C SER A 161 7.78 -7.57 13.52
N GLN A 162 7.11 -8.54 12.93
CA GLN A 162 7.06 -8.75 11.49
C GLN A 162 6.33 -7.60 10.79
N LEU A 163 5.16 -7.19 11.32
CA LEU A 163 4.43 -6.04 10.81
C LEU A 163 5.32 -4.79 10.75
N GLN A 164 6.03 -4.49 11.83
CA GLN A 164 6.91 -3.32 11.89
C GLN A 164 8.07 -3.42 10.89
N LYS A 165 8.69 -4.59 10.76
CA LYS A 165 9.86 -4.80 9.92
C LYS A 165 9.52 -4.78 8.43
N ASP A 166 8.48 -5.52 8.03
CA ASP A 166 8.25 -5.87 6.63
C ASP A 166 7.19 -4.98 5.95
N TYR A 167 6.31 -4.37 6.75
CA TYR A 167 5.16 -3.65 6.21
C TYR A 167 5.06 -2.19 6.63
N ARG A 168 5.95 -1.71 7.50
CA ARG A 168 5.91 -0.33 8.00
C ARG A 168 7.19 0.43 7.69
N VAL A 169 7.03 1.65 7.23
CA VAL A 169 8.13 2.61 7.04
C VAL A 169 8.29 3.48 8.30
N PHE A 170 7.17 3.80 8.94
CA PHE A 170 7.12 4.62 10.13
C PHE A 170 6.91 3.76 11.39
N LYS A 171 7.48 4.22 12.50
CA LYS A 171 7.32 3.53 13.78
C LYS A 171 5.84 3.46 14.18
N MET A 172 5.36 2.29 14.53
CA MET A 172 4.03 2.11 15.07
C MET A 172 3.91 2.78 16.45
N LYS A 173 2.72 3.29 16.75
CA LYS A 173 2.36 3.58 18.14
C LYS A 173 2.32 2.26 18.92
N GLU A 174 2.50 2.34 20.22
CA GLU A 174 2.37 1.16 21.09
C GLU A 174 1.02 0.49 20.87
N VAL A 175 1.06 -0.80 20.58
CA VAL A 175 -0.12 -1.65 20.39
C VAL A 175 -0.15 -2.72 21.47
N THR A 176 -1.32 -2.95 22.00
CA THR A 176 -1.55 -3.96 23.06
C THR A 176 -1.58 -5.38 22.52
N SER A 177 -1.87 -5.56 21.23
CA SER A 177 -1.96 -6.87 20.60
C SER A 177 -0.59 -7.32 20.11
N LYS A 178 -0.25 -8.59 20.34
CA LYS A 178 0.99 -9.21 19.84
C LYS A 178 0.85 -9.74 18.43
N VAL A 179 -0.36 -10.10 18.03
CA VAL A 179 -0.70 -10.73 16.75
C VAL A 179 -1.81 -9.97 16.04
N PHE A 180 -1.75 -10.02 14.72
CA PHE A 180 -2.68 -9.33 13.81
C PHE A 180 -3.11 -10.28 12.70
N ILE A 181 -4.34 -10.12 12.26
CA ILE A 181 -4.78 -10.60 10.95
C ILE A 181 -4.54 -9.48 9.97
N PHE A 182 -3.96 -9.78 8.82
CA PHE A 182 -3.74 -8.81 7.76
C PHE A 182 -4.41 -9.20 6.46
N LEU A 183 -4.74 -8.19 5.68
CA LEU A 183 -5.13 -8.31 4.28
C LEU A 183 -4.39 -7.23 3.47
N SER A 184 -3.71 -7.65 2.44
CA SER A 184 -3.08 -6.78 1.45
C SER A 184 -3.79 -6.97 0.12
N THR A 185 -4.44 -5.93 -0.38
CA THR A 185 -5.06 -5.93 -1.70
C THR A 185 -4.31 -4.98 -2.62
N THR A 186 -3.87 -5.48 -3.74
CA THR A 186 -3.18 -4.72 -4.78
C THR A 186 -4.02 -4.73 -6.04
N ILE A 187 -4.28 -3.56 -6.60
CA ILE A 187 -4.91 -3.38 -7.91
C ILE A 187 -3.90 -2.71 -8.82
N SER A 188 -3.70 -3.26 -10.01
CA SER A 188 -2.79 -2.69 -11.00
C SER A 188 -3.37 -2.70 -12.40
N SER A 189 -2.89 -1.78 -13.23
CA SER A 189 -3.18 -1.68 -14.66
C SER A 189 -1.90 -1.35 -15.41
N THR A 190 -1.69 -2.01 -16.53
CA THR A 190 -0.59 -1.79 -17.47
C THR A 190 -1.01 -1.00 -18.70
N ASP A 191 -2.23 -0.47 -18.71
CA ASP A 191 -2.69 0.40 -19.79
C ASP A 191 -1.89 1.69 -19.84
N ILE A 192 -1.39 2.02 -21.00
CA ILE A 192 -0.75 3.31 -21.25
C ILE A 192 -1.85 4.37 -21.37
N VAL A 193 -1.80 5.36 -20.49
CA VAL A 193 -2.77 6.47 -20.47
C VAL A 193 -2.06 7.82 -20.45
N GLU A 194 -2.68 8.84 -21.04
CA GLU A 194 -2.25 10.21 -20.88
C GLU A 194 -2.38 10.61 -19.38
N TYR A 195 -1.40 11.36 -18.88
CA TYR A 195 -1.45 11.83 -17.51
C TYR A 195 -2.59 12.85 -17.36
N SER A 196 -3.46 12.57 -16.40
CA SER A 196 -4.54 13.46 -15.99
C SER A 196 -4.86 13.19 -14.53
N ILE A 197 -4.92 14.21 -13.72
CA ILE A 197 -5.31 14.10 -12.30
C ILE A 197 -6.70 13.48 -12.19
N LYS A 198 -7.64 13.88 -13.04
CA LYS A 198 -9.00 13.32 -13.06
C LYS A 198 -9.01 11.81 -13.35
N SER A 199 -8.29 11.38 -14.39
CA SER A 199 -8.19 9.95 -14.74
C SER A 199 -7.53 9.14 -13.63
N LEU A 200 -6.57 9.72 -12.94
CA LEU A 200 -5.90 9.07 -11.82
C LEU A 200 -6.82 9.01 -10.59
N GLU A 201 -7.57 10.06 -10.29
CA GLU A 201 -8.57 10.06 -9.24
C GLU A 201 -9.64 8.98 -9.48
N GLU A 202 -10.16 8.90 -10.70
CA GLU A 202 -11.13 7.85 -11.10
C GLU A 202 -10.54 6.44 -10.91
N PHE A 203 -9.28 6.22 -11.31
CA PHE A 203 -8.60 4.95 -11.07
C PHE A 203 -8.48 4.64 -9.57
N LEU A 204 -8.07 5.60 -8.75
CA LEU A 204 -7.90 5.40 -7.31
C LEU A 204 -9.23 5.14 -6.61
N LEU A 205 -10.29 5.89 -6.95
CA LEU A 205 -11.61 5.70 -6.37
C LEU A 205 -12.21 4.33 -6.73
N ASN A 206 -12.15 3.95 -8.01
CA ASN A 206 -12.61 2.63 -8.46
C ASN A 206 -11.81 1.49 -7.80
N SER A 207 -10.49 1.65 -7.70
CA SER A 207 -9.63 0.67 -7.06
C SER A 207 -9.93 0.52 -5.56
N VAL A 208 -10.20 1.63 -4.87
CA VAL A 208 -10.62 1.59 -3.45
C VAL A 208 -11.94 0.87 -3.27
N GLU A 209 -12.92 1.11 -4.15
CA GLU A 209 -14.22 0.43 -4.09
C GLU A 209 -14.08 -1.09 -4.23
N ILE A 210 -13.29 -1.53 -5.21
CA ILE A 210 -12.99 -2.94 -5.39
C ILE A 210 -12.27 -3.51 -4.15
N CYS A 211 -11.24 -2.82 -3.66
CA CYS A 211 -10.50 -3.24 -2.47
C CYS A 211 -11.41 -3.38 -1.24
N ARG A 212 -12.33 -2.44 -1.02
CA ARG A 212 -13.27 -2.48 0.11
C ARG A 212 -14.23 -3.66 0.00
N THR A 213 -14.80 -3.89 -1.17
CA THR A 213 -15.71 -5.04 -1.39
C THR A 213 -15.02 -6.36 -1.00
N HIS A 214 -13.74 -6.51 -1.36
CA HIS A 214 -12.97 -7.70 -0.99
C HIS A 214 -12.61 -7.74 0.49
N SER A 215 -12.25 -6.59 1.08
CA SER A 215 -11.95 -6.50 2.52
C SER A 215 -13.17 -6.85 3.37
N ASP A 216 -14.36 -6.33 3.01
CA ASP A 216 -15.60 -6.59 3.72
C ASP A 216 -16.01 -8.07 3.61
N GLY A 217 -15.82 -8.68 2.45
CA GLY A 217 -16.04 -10.13 2.25
C GLY A 217 -15.08 -10.98 3.07
N PHE A 218 -13.80 -10.63 3.09
CA PHE A 218 -12.79 -11.31 3.89
C PHE A 218 -13.08 -11.18 5.39
N GLU A 219 -13.44 -10.00 5.87
CA GLU A 219 -13.74 -9.75 7.27
C GLU A 219 -14.91 -10.61 7.77
N LYS A 220 -15.95 -10.78 6.97
CA LYS A 220 -17.07 -11.67 7.29
C LYS A 220 -16.62 -13.12 7.48
N ILE A 221 -15.80 -13.64 6.57
CA ILE A 221 -15.28 -15.02 6.68
C ILE A 221 -14.47 -15.20 7.97
N VAL A 222 -13.63 -14.23 8.30
CA VAL A 222 -12.80 -14.29 9.50
C VAL A 222 -13.62 -14.16 10.78
N GLU A 223 -14.67 -13.33 10.78
CA GLU A 223 -15.54 -13.13 11.95
C GLU A 223 -16.37 -14.36 12.31
N GLU A 224 -16.67 -15.23 11.35
CA GLU A 224 -17.42 -16.48 11.59
C GLU A 224 -16.59 -17.51 12.39
N VAL A 225 -15.27 -17.39 12.42
CA VAL A 225 -14.38 -18.42 12.99
C VAL A 225 -13.51 -17.89 14.12
N ILE A 226 -13.19 -16.60 14.14
CA ILE A 226 -12.29 -15.94 15.11
C ILE A 226 -13.05 -14.93 15.95
#